data_9f7a8b86cdea6dfcf63dae0958caa1e4
#
_entry.id   9f7a8b86cdea6dfcf63dae0958caa1e4
#
_cell.length_a   1.000
_cell.length_b   1.000
_cell.length_c   1.000
_cell.angle_alpha   90.00
_cell.angle_beta   90.00
_cell.angle_gamma   90.00
#
_symmetry.space_group_name_H-M   'P 1'
#
loop_
_entity.id
_entity.type
_entity.pdbx_description
1 polymer ?
#
loop_
_entity_poly.entity_id
_entity_poly.type
_entity_poly.pdbx_seq_one_letter_code
_entity_poly.pdbx_strand_id
1 'polypeptide(L)'
;MTVVRLKYVHKFPGRNGKTRYYLRKPGCKQAKLPDPSSPDFYSEYQRLLHGGAEKIIVGSSVDGSLIDLITKWRQSHKYRSIKASTRQVYDRILNRIAGMECAQGAVKYMSSQNVRFIMRQHEVNSPTTANRMLSLLSMLLDYAVDLGWRDTNPAYGVKRLKISSQGLHSWSDYEINKYQEFWATGTKQRLAFVLLLYTGQRRSDVVRMGPSDVSGGFIKVTQQKTGARLDIPIHNALAQEIQAWPSNGAETFLTTASGKPFSVNGFYNNFAEWCQRAGLPKGCSPHGLRKAAARLLAEAGCTPHQIAAVTGHKTLSEVERYTRAVEQKRLAQEAITKIG
;
A
#
# COMPACT_ATOMS: atom_id res chain seq x y z
N MET A 1 -5.97 -17.37 -45.54
CA MET A 1 -6.02 -17.43 -44.05
C MET A 1 -6.99 -16.38 -43.54
N THR A 2 -8.12 -16.83 -43.00
CA THR A 2 -9.13 -15.91 -42.45
C THR A 2 -8.61 -15.35 -41.10
N VAL A 3 -8.30 -14.05 -41.04
CA VAL A 3 -7.87 -13.40 -39.79
C VAL A 3 -9.10 -13.14 -38.95
N VAL A 4 -9.32 -13.92 -37.91
CA VAL A 4 -10.39 -13.70 -36.93
C VAL A 4 -9.98 -12.55 -36.00
N ARG A 5 -10.62 -11.40 -36.13
CA ARG A 5 -10.47 -10.29 -35.20
C ARG A 5 -11.32 -10.55 -33.95
N LEU A 6 -10.65 -10.81 -32.83
CA LEU A 6 -11.33 -10.97 -31.54
C LEU A 6 -11.78 -9.61 -30.99
N LYS A 7 -13.06 -9.52 -30.60
CA LYS A 7 -13.69 -8.29 -30.12
C LYS A 7 -13.06 -7.84 -28.78
N TYR A 8 -12.74 -6.55 -28.64
CA TYR A 8 -12.14 -5.94 -27.45
C TYR A 8 -10.69 -6.36 -27.12
N VAL A 9 -9.98 -7.07 -27.98
CA VAL A 9 -8.57 -7.37 -27.79
C VAL A 9 -7.71 -6.27 -28.39
N HIS A 10 -6.86 -5.66 -27.53
CA HIS A 10 -5.91 -4.61 -27.91
C HIS A 10 -4.48 -5.08 -27.69
N LYS A 11 -3.60 -4.76 -28.65
CA LYS A 11 -2.15 -5.05 -28.56
C LYS A 11 -1.39 -3.77 -28.21
N PHE A 12 -0.37 -3.92 -27.37
CA PHE A 12 0.55 -2.85 -27.01
C PHE A 12 1.99 -3.33 -27.12
N PRO A 13 2.90 -2.52 -27.66
CA PRO A 13 4.32 -2.84 -27.64
C PRO A 13 4.82 -2.86 -26.19
N GLY A 14 5.53 -3.91 -25.81
CA GLY A 14 6.18 -4.02 -24.49
C GLY A 14 7.62 -3.48 -24.55
N ARG A 15 8.16 -3.07 -23.40
CA ARG A 15 9.53 -2.50 -23.27
C ARG A 15 10.65 -3.41 -23.80
N ASN A 16 10.39 -4.71 -23.93
CA ASN A 16 11.39 -5.72 -24.39
C ASN A 16 11.05 -6.29 -25.77
N GLY A 17 10.38 -5.55 -26.65
CA GLY A 17 9.97 -6.01 -27.96
C GLY A 17 8.84 -7.07 -27.97
N LYS A 18 8.40 -7.57 -26.82
CA LYS A 18 7.30 -8.53 -26.72
C LYS A 18 5.95 -7.78 -26.72
N THR A 19 5.07 -8.12 -27.64
CA THR A 19 3.70 -7.58 -27.68
C THR A 19 2.91 -8.06 -26.47
N ARG A 20 2.14 -7.16 -25.88
CA ARG A 20 1.23 -7.44 -24.75
C ARG A 20 -0.21 -7.32 -25.22
N TYR A 21 -1.05 -8.24 -24.81
CA TYR A 21 -2.48 -8.29 -25.16
C TYR A 21 -3.34 -7.97 -23.95
N TYR A 22 -4.39 -7.20 -24.19
CA TYR A 22 -5.34 -6.79 -23.15
C TYR A 22 -6.76 -6.82 -23.67
N LEU A 23 -7.70 -7.24 -22.83
CA LEU A 23 -9.12 -7.06 -23.06
C LEU A 23 -9.55 -5.67 -22.57
N ARG A 24 -10.16 -4.87 -23.45
CA ARG A 24 -10.74 -3.56 -23.14
C ARG A 24 -12.20 -3.53 -23.59
N LYS A 25 -13.10 -3.94 -22.69
CA LYS A 25 -14.55 -3.89 -22.90
C LYS A 25 -15.11 -2.63 -22.25
N PRO A 26 -16.00 -1.83 -22.92
CA PRO A 26 -16.65 -0.68 -22.29
C PRO A 26 -17.33 -1.07 -20.98
N GLY A 27 -17.15 -0.25 -19.93
CA GLY A 27 -17.69 -0.52 -18.59
C GLY A 27 -16.92 -1.52 -17.73
N CYS A 28 -15.85 -2.16 -18.25
CA CYS A 28 -15.03 -3.13 -17.53
C CYS A 28 -13.60 -2.60 -17.32
N LYS A 29 -12.95 -3.02 -16.23
CA LYS A 29 -11.51 -2.76 -16.05
C LYS A 29 -10.71 -3.52 -17.11
N GLN A 30 -9.67 -2.84 -17.65
CA GLN A 30 -8.72 -3.46 -18.55
C GLN A 30 -8.07 -4.69 -17.89
N ALA A 31 -8.09 -5.83 -18.55
CA ALA A 31 -7.47 -7.07 -18.09
C ALA A 31 -6.39 -7.54 -19.07
N LYS A 32 -5.28 -8.07 -18.55
CA LYS A 32 -4.19 -8.62 -19.36
C LYS A 32 -4.58 -10.01 -19.87
N LEU A 33 -4.32 -10.27 -21.15
CA LEU A 33 -4.47 -11.57 -21.77
C LEU A 33 -3.10 -12.26 -21.92
N PRO A 34 -3.05 -13.60 -21.92
CA PRO A 34 -1.88 -14.36 -22.35
C PRO A 34 -1.48 -14.02 -23.78
N ASP A 35 -0.38 -14.56 -24.26
CA ASP A 35 -0.02 -14.49 -25.68
C ASP A 35 -1.00 -15.30 -26.53
N PRO A 36 -1.42 -14.85 -27.71
CA PRO A 36 -2.35 -15.59 -28.59
C PRO A 36 -1.89 -16.98 -28.99
N SER A 37 -0.59 -17.26 -28.91
CA SER A 37 -0.03 -18.60 -29.13
C SER A 37 -0.16 -19.53 -27.91
N SER A 38 -0.52 -19.00 -26.73
CA SER A 38 -0.73 -19.81 -25.53
C SER A 38 -2.04 -20.59 -25.61
N PRO A 39 -2.05 -21.87 -25.22
CA PRO A 39 -3.29 -22.66 -25.14
C PRO A 39 -4.32 -22.03 -24.18
N ASP A 40 -3.89 -21.25 -23.21
CA ASP A 40 -4.76 -20.58 -22.24
C ASP A 40 -5.39 -19.27 -22.76
N PHE A 41 -4.97 -18.79 -23.95
CA PHE A 41 -5.44 -17.50 -24.45
C PHE A 41 -6.95 -17.45 -24.64
N TYR A 42 -7.51 -18.47 -25.26
CA TYR A 42 -8.92 -18.49 -25.63
C TYR A 42 -9.82 -18.69 -24.41
N SER A 43 -9.41 -19.51 -23.46
CA SER A 43 -10.13 -19.72 -22.20
C SER A 43 -10.16 -18.44 -21.35
N GLU A 44 -9.03 -17.75 -21.25
CA GLU A 44 -8.93 -16.50 -20.52
C GLU A 44 -9.69 -15.35 -21.22
N TYR A 45 -9.63 -15.28 -22.55
CA TYR A 45 -10.41 -14.34 -23.34
C TYR A 45 -11.92 -14.53 -23.10
N GLN A 46 -12.42 -15.76 -23.16
CA GLN A 46 -13.83 -16.08 -22.91
C GLN A 46 -14.21 -15.73 -21.45
N ARG A 47 -13.38 -16.09 -20.49
CA ARG A 47 -13.58 -15.76 -19.08
C ARG A 47 -13.76 -14.25 -18.86
N LEU A 48 -12.89 -13.44 -19.45
CA LEU A 48 -12.90 -11.98 -19.32
C LEU A 48 -14.02 -11.32 -20.15
N LEU A 49 -14.38 -11.89 -21.29
CA LEU A 49 -15.42 -11.37 -22.17
C LEU A 49 -16.81 -11.48 -21.55
N HIS A 50 -17.08 -12.57 -20.86
CA HIS A 50 -18.38 -12.84 -20.22
C HIS A 50 -18.52 -12.22 -18.81
N GLY A 51 -17.67 -11.27 -18.51
CA GLY A 51 -17.65 -10.53 -17.26
C GLY A 51 -16.88 -11.30 -16.20
N GLY A 52 -15.59 -11.09 -16.17
CA GLY A 52 -14.70 -11.53 -15.09
C GLY A 52 -14.97 -10.92 -13.72
N ALA A 53 -16.23 -10.90 -13.28
CA ALA A 53 -16.47 -11.33 -11.93
C ALA A 53 -15.94 -12.77 -11.92
N GLU A 54 -14.83 -13.03 -11.20
CA GLU A 54 -14.69 -14.34 -10.62
C GLU A 54 -16.07 -14.67 -10.02
N LYS A 55 -16.95 -15.34 -10.79
CA LYS A 55 -17.78 -16.32 -10.16
C LYS A 55 -16.73 -17.18 -9.46
N ILE A 56 -16.53 -16.95 -8.17
CA ILE A 56 -16.21 -18.03 -7.29
C ILE A 56 -17.13 -19.11 -7.83
N ILE A 57 -16.55 -20.11 -8.51
CA ILE A 57 -17.25 -21.34 -8.74
C ILE A 57 -17.51 -21.79 -7.31
N VAL A 58 -18.68 -21.43 -6.81
CA VAL A 58 -19.34 -22.16 -5.76
C VAL A 58 -19.72 -23.47 -6.45
N GLY A 59 -18.71 -24.24 -6.77
CA GLY A 59 -18.85 -25.68 -6.81
C GLY A 59 -19.34 -25.94 -5.42
N SER A 60 -20.46 -26.61 -5.27
CA SER A 60 -21.16 -26.93 -4.04
C SER A 60 -20.15 -27.03 -2.90
N SER A 61 -20.00 -25.93 -2.13
CA SER A 61 -19.08 -25.95 -0.99
C SER A 61 -19.62 -27.02 -0.07
N VAL A 62 -18.81 -27.99 0.24
CA VAL A 62 -19.19 -28.98 1.25
C VAL A 62 -19.48 -28.18 2.51
N ASP A 63 -20.68 -28.32 3.04
CA ASP A 63 -21.10 -27.62 4.25
C ASP A 63 -20.05 -27.87 5.36
N GLY A 64 -19.66 -26.80 6.05
CA GLY A 64 -18.62 -26.88 7.08
C GLY A 64 -17.18 -26.89 6.55
N SER A 65 -16.94 -26.73 5.24
CA SER A 65 -15.60 -26.60 4.67
C SER A 65 -15.00 -25.20 4.94
N LEU A 66 -13.68 -25.07 4.73
CA LEU A 66 -13.02 -23.76 4.84
C LEU A 66 -13.55 -22.76 3.77
N ILE A 67 -13.95 -23.25 2.60
CA ILE A 67 -14.57 -22.41 1.55
C ILE A 67 -15.94 -21.90 2.01
N ASP A 68 -16.74 -22.76 2.63
CA ASP A 68 -18.05 -22.37 3.19
C ASP A 68 -17.88 -21.34 4.32
N LEU A 69 -16.89 -21.56 5.21
CA LEU A 69 -16.55 -20.60 6.26
C LEU A 69 -16.15 -19.22 5.69
N ILE A 70 -15.31 -19.18 4.66
CA ILE A 70 -14.91 -17.94 3.98
C ILE A 70 -16.14 -17.25 3.41
N THR A 71 -17.05 -17.99 2.79
CA THR A 71 -18.29 -17.46 2.20
C THR A 71 -19.20 -16.85 3.25
N LYS A 72 -19.46 -17.59 4.33
CA LYS A 72 -20.27 -17.10 5.47
C LYS A 72 -19.63 -15.89 6.16
N TRP A 73 -18.31 -15.90 6.32
CA TRP A 73 -17.61 -14.77 6.94
C TRP A 73 -17.72 -13.50 6.07
N ARG A 74 -17.63 -13.59 4.74
CA ARG A 74 -17.83 -12.47 3.82
C ARG A 74 -19.25 -11.88 3.90
N GLN A 75 -20.23 -12.67 4.27
CA GLN A 75 -21.62 -12.22 4.48
C GLN A 75 -21.83 -11.60 5.87
N SER A 76 -20.91 -11.80 6.81
CA SER A 76 -21.04 -11.31 8.18
C SER A 76 -20.98 -9.78 8.28
N HIS A 77 -21.62 -9.23 9.31
CA HIS A 77 -21.54 -7.81 9.65
C HIS A 77 -20.09 -7.39 9.91
N LYS A 78 -19.30 -8.24 10.59
CA LYS A 78 -17.89 -8.01 10.91
C LYS A 78 -17.05 -7.75 9.65
N TYR A 79 -17.25 -8.54 8.59
CA TYR A 79 -16.56 -8.33 7.31
C TYR A 79 -17.07 -7.07 6.58
N ARG A 80 -18.37 -6.80 6.58
CA ARG A 80 -18.96 -5.65 5.90
C ARG A 80 -18.51 -4.32 6.51
N SER A 81 -18.24 -4.28 7.83
CA SER A 81 -17.73 -3.09 8.53
C SER A 81 -16.27 -2.76 8.24
N ILE A 82 -15.51 -3.69 7.63
CA ILE A 82 -14.11 -3.46 7.28
C ILE A 82 -14.00 -2.44 6.15
N LYS A 83 -13.04 -1.50 6.26
CA LYS A 83 -12.76 -0.52 5.19
C LYS A 83 -12.52 -1.22 3.84
N ALA A 84 -13.08 -0.68 2.75
CA ALA A 84 -13.01 -1.26 1.41
C ALA A 84 -11.57 -1.61 0.97
N SER A 85 -10.58 -0.77 1.28
CA SER A 85 -9.17 -1.03 0.97
C SER A 85 -8.59 -2.25 1.71
N THR A 86 -9.01 -2.48 2.95
CA THR A 86 -8.62 -3.65 3.74
C THR A 86 -9.32 -4.90 3.22
N ARG A 87 -10.63 -4.80 2.88
CA ARG A 87 -11.36 -5.91 2.25
C ARG A 87 -10.69 -6.40 0.98
N GLN A 88 -10.24 -5.49 0.10
CA GLN A 88 -9.51 -5.87 -1.12
C GLN A 88 -8.23 -6.66 -0.85
N VAL A 89 -7.52 -6.36 0.23
CA VAL A 89 -6.33 -7.12 0.63
C VAL A 89 -6.73 -8.49 1.17
N TYR A 90 -7.77 -8.55 2.01
CA TYR A 90 -8.29 -9.79 2.56
C TYR A 90 -8.82 -10.71 1.45
N ASP A 91 -9.61 -10.18 0.52
CA ASP A 91 -10.15 -10.95 -0.61
C ASP A 91 -9.08 -11.62 -1.45
N ARG A 92 -7.98 -10.91 -1.73
CA ARG A 92 -6.86 -11.51 -2.47
C ARG A 92 -6.25 -12.72 -1.73
N ILE A 93 -6.15 -12.65 -0.41
CA ILE A 93 -5.59 -13.73 0.40
C ILE A 93 -6.62 -14.85 0.55
N LEU A 94 -7.87 -14.51 0.83
CA LEU A 94 -8.97 -15.47 0.96
C LEU A 94 -9.19 -16.25 -0.34
N ASN A 95 -9.14 -15.57 -1.50
CA ASN A 95 -9.24 -16.24 -2.80
C ASN A 95 -8.07 -17.21 -3.03
N ARG A 96 -6.86 -16.88 -2.60
CA ARG A 96 -5.73 -17.82 -2.66
C ARG A 96 -5.96 -19.04 -1.77
N ILE A 97 -6.45 -18.84 -0.53
CA ILE A 97 -6.76 -19.95 0.38
C ILE A 97 -7.87 -20.80 -0.21
N ALA A 98 -8.96 -20.18 -0.69
CA ALA A 98 -10.09 -20.90 -1.30
C ALA A 98 -9.72 -21.68 -2.55
N GLY A 99 -8.69 -21.25 -3.29
CA GLY A 99 -8.15 -21.96 -4.46
C GLY A 99 -7.24 -23.13 -4.12
N MET A 100 -6.94 -23.38 -2.84
CA MET A 100 -6.15 -24.54 -2.43
C MET A 100 -7.06 -25.78 -2.29
N GLU A 101 -6.57 -26.94 -2.71
CA GLU A 101 -7.31 -28.21 -2.60
C GLU A 101 -7.73 -28.51 -1.16
N CYS A 102 -6.86 -28.21 -0.19
CA CYS A 102 -7.14 -28.39 1.24
C CYS A 102 -8.29 -27.50 1.77
N ALA A 103 -8.72 -26.50 1.04
CA ALA A 103 -9.82 -25.62 1.46
C ALA A 103 -11.21 -26.31 1.36
N GLN A 104 -11.32 -27.44 0.69
CA GLN A 104 -12.51 -28.30 0.70
C GLN A 104 -12.67 -29.09 2.00
N GLY A 105 -11.62 -29.17 2.81
CA GLY A 105 -11.62 -29.90 4.05
C GLY A 105 -12.53 -29.26 5.13
N ALA A 106 -13.15 -30.13 5.96
CA ALA A 106 -14.03 -29.69 7.04
C ALA A 106 -13.25 -28.93 8.13
N VAL A 107 -13.73 -27.71 8.44
CA VAL A 107 -13.12 -26.83 9.46
C VAL A 107 -13.10 -27.46 10.84
N LYS A 108 -14.08 -28.29 11.16
CA LYS A 108 -14.17 -29.01 12.44
C LYS A 108 -12.89 -29.82 12.75
N TYR A 109 -12.29 -30.43 11.74
CA TYR A 109 -11.10 -31.29 11.90
C TYR A 109 -9.79 -30.56 11.59
N MET A 110 -9.84 -29.28 11.28
CA MET A 110 -8.65 -28.50 10.94
C MET A 110 -7.74 -28.37 12.16
N SER A 111 -6.50 -28.85 12.04
CA SER A 111 -5.47 -28.81 13.06
C SER A 111 -4.50 -27.65 12.87
N SER A 112 -3.64 -27.39 13.85
CA SER A 112 -2.54 -26.43 13.72
C SER A 112 -1.52 -26.84 12.62
N GLN A 113 -1.45 -28.13 12.29
CA GLN A 113 -0.63 -28.61 11.17
C GLN A 113 -1.21 -28.17 9.82
N ASN A 114 -2.54 -28.21 9.66
CA ASN A 114 -3.20 -27.73 8.46
C ASN A 114 -3.01 -26.22 8.28
N VAL A 115 -3.09 -25.44 9.37
CA VAL A 115 -2.80 -23.99 9.34
C VAL A 115 -1.36 -23.73 8.90
N ARG A 116 -0.39 -24.47 9.45
CA ARG A 116 1.03 -24.39 9.04
C ARG A 116 1.23 -24.79 7.58
N PHE A 117 0.51 -25.82 7.10
CA PHE A 117 0.59 -26.25 5.71
C PHE A 117 0.17 -25.14 4.75
N ILE A 118 -0.95 -24.46 5.02
CA ILE A 118 -1.42 -23.31 4.21
C ILE A 118 -0.38 -22.17 4.23
N MET A 119 0.23 -21.87 5.38
CA MET A 119 1.27 -20.85 5.47
C MET A 119 2.52 -21.19 4.65
N ARG A 120 2.96 -22.45 4.67
CA ARG A 120 4.18 -22.91 3.97
C ARG A 120 4.13 -22.71 2.47
N GLN A 121 2.96 -22.66 1.86
CA GLN A 121 2.80 -22.38 0.44
C GLN A 121 3.41 -21.03 0.02
N HIS A 122 3.63 -20.12 0.98
CA HIS A 122 4.20 -18.79 0.76
C HIS A 122 5.39 -18.45 1.66
N GLU A 123 5.86 -19.39 2.47
CA GLU A 123 6.89 -19.17 3.47
C GLU A 123 8.20 -18.66 2.83
N VAL A 124 8.67 -19.34 1.80
CA VAL A 124 9.95 -19.03 1.13
C VAL A 124 9.86 -17.75 0.31
N ASN A 125 8.84 -17.61 -0.51
CA ASN A 125 8.74 -16.52 -1.49
C ASN A 125 8.15 -15.23 -0.91
N SER A 126 7.36 -15.31 0.15
CA SER A 126 6.69 -14.15 0.74
C SER A 126 6.28 -14.40 2.20
N PRO A 127 7.23 -14.39 3.16
CA PRO A 127 6.94 -14.63 4.56
C PRO A 127 5.94 -13.62 5.15
N THR A 128 5.92 -12.40 4.62
CA THR A 128 4.89 -11.39 4.98
C THR A 128 3.49 -11.84 4.58
N THR A 129 3.34 -12.45 3.41
CA THR A 129 2.05 -13.00 2.94
C THR A 129 1.65 -14.21 3.79
N ALA A 130 2.58 -15.11 4.10
CA ALA A 130 2.34 -16.24 5.00
C ALA A 130 1.83 -15.78 6.38
N ASN A 131 2.46 -14.77 6.97
CA ASN A 131 2.00 -14.18 8.24
C ASN A 131 0.62 -13.51 8.15
N ARG A 132 0.28 -12.92 7.00
CA ARG A 132 -1.06 -12.37 6.76
C ARG A 132 -2.10 -13.47 6.59
N MET A 133 -1.74 -14.58 5.93
CA MET A 133 -2.60 -15.77 5.85
C MET A 133 -2.90 -16.33 7.24
N LEU A 134 -1.89 -16.47 8.09
CA LEU A 134 -2.10 -16.89 9.49
C LEU A 134 -3.08 -15.97 10.21
N SER A 135 -2.92 -14.65 10.08
CA SER A 135 -3.83 -13.70 10.73
C SER A 135 -5.28 -13.84 10.24
N LEU A 136 -5.47 -14.07 8.94
CA LEU A 136 -6.81 -14.27 8.37
C LEU A 136 -7.39 -15.64 8.73
N LEU A 137 -6.58 -16.70 8.71
CA LEU A 137 -7.01 -18.01 9.16
C LEU A 137 -7.40 -17.99 10.63
N SER A 138 -6.63 -17.32 11.50
CA SER A 138 -7.01 -17.14 12.90
C SER A 138 -8.37 -16.45 13.04
N MET A 139 -8.60 -15.36 12.31
CA MET A 139 -9.87 -14.63 12.32
C MET A 139 -11.06 -15.47 11.81
N LEU A 140 -10.84 -16.27 10.76
CA LEU A 140 -11.84 -17.20 10.23
C LEU A 140 -12.16 -18.32 11.23
N LEU A 141 -11.13 -18.86 11.87
CA LEU A 141 -11.30 -19.96 12.83
C LEU A 141 -11.93 -19.48 14.16
N ASP A 142 -11.70 -18.22 14.57
CA ASP A 142 -12.48 -17.59 15.63
C ASP A 142 -13.96 -17.48 15.24
N TYR A 143 -14.22 -17.07 14.00
CA TYR A 143 -15.59 -17.03 13.50
C TYR A 143 -16.25 -18.42 13.42
N ALA A 144 -15.46 -19.47 13.14
CA ALA A 144 -15.97 -20.86 13.20
C ALA A 144 -16.31 -21.29 14.63
N VAL A 145 -15.56 -20.80 15.63
CA VAL A 145 -15.92 -21.00 17.05
C VAL A 145 -17.21 -20.25 17.39
N ASP A 146 -17.35 -18.98 16.96
CA ASP A 146 -18.57 -18.18 17.14
C ASP A 146 -19.81 -18.87 16.52
N LEU A 147 -19.63 -19.59 15.41
CA LEU A 147 -20.68 -20.39 14.74
C LEU A 147 -20.98 -21.75 15.39
N GLY A 148 -20.21 -22.15 16.41
CA GLY A 148 -20.32 -23.48 17.03
C GLY A 148 -19.80 -24.63 16.15
N TRP A 149 -19.00 -24.36 15.12
CA TRP A 149 -18.44 -25.40 14.27
C TRP A 149 -17.27 -26.12 14.91
N ARG A 150 -16.66 -25.50 15.91
CA ARG A 150 -15.56 -26.04 16.69
C ARG A 150 -15.44 -25.31 18.04
N ASP A 151 -14.77 -25.94 19.00
CA ASP A 151 -14.63 -25.39 20.36
C ASP A 151 -13.40 -24.50 20.53
N THR A 152 -12.36 -24.68 19.70
CA THR A 152 -11.06 -24.01 19.86
C THR A 152 -10.50 -23.54 18.53
N ASN A 153 -9.63 -22.53 18.56
CA ASN A 153 -8.93 -22.03 17.37
C ASN A 153 -7.52 -22.61 17.26
N PRO A 154 -7.24 -23.51 16.30
CA PRO A 154 -5.93 -24.14 16.15
C PRO A 154 -4.84 -23.20 15.60
N ALA A 155 -5.19 -22.01 15.14
CA ALA A 155 -4.22 -21.03 14.68
C ALA A 155 -3.45 -20.37 15.84
N TYR A 156 -3.97 -20.35 17.04
CA TYR A 156 -3.30 -19.76 18.21
C TYR A 156 -1.97 -20.41 18.56
N GLY A 157 -1.82 -21.71 18.32
CA GLY A 157 -0.55 -22.43 18.53
C GLY A 157 0.47 -22.28 17.39
N VAL A 158 0.17 -21.50 16.34
CA VAL A 158 1.04 -21.34 15.18
C VAL A 158 1.87 -20.06 15.29
N LYS A 159 3.19 -20.23 15.39
CA LYS A 159 4.12 -19.09 15.47
C LYS A 159 4.22 -18.38 14.13
N ARG A 160 4.30 -17.05 14.19
CA ARG A 160 4.62 -16.22 13.04
C ARG A 160 6.05 -16.44 12.57
N LEU A 161 6.26 -16.35 11.26
CA LEU A 161 7.61 -16.35 10.70
C LEU A 161 8.33 -15.06 11.10
N LYS A 162 9.57 -15.21 11.55
CA LYS A 162 10.44 -14.06 11.79
C LYS A 162 10.79 -13.43 10.45
N ILE A 163 10.56 -12.15 10.30
CA ILE A 163 10.89 -11.38 9.10
C ILE A 163 12.01 -10.43 9.51
N SER A 164 13.22 -10.71 9.04
CA SER A 164 14.31 -9.74 9.14
C SER A 164 14.03 -8.61 8.15
N SER A 165 13.73 -7.44 8.65
CA SER A 165 13.49 -6.26 7.83
C SER A 165 14.13 -5.06 8.50
N GLN A 166 15.04 -4.40 7.80
CA GLN A 166 15.57 -3.10 8.20
C GLN A 166 14.52 -1.97 8.08
N GLY A 167 13.29 -2.33 7.71
CA GLY A 167 12.23 -1.39 7.42
C GLY A 167 12.42 -0.70 6.06
N LEU A 168 11.57 0.26 5.76
CA LEU A 168 11.72 1.08 4.56
C LEU A 168 12.88 2.06 4.77
N HIS A 169 13.67 2.28 3.72
CA HIS A 169 14.76 3.23 3.70
C HIS A 169 14.27 4.64 4.08
N SER A 170 14.96 5.32 5.00
CA SER A 170 14.77 6.74 5.29
C SER A 170 15.75 7.53 4.42
N TRP A 171 15.28 8.57 3.74
CA TRP A 171 16.18 9.36 2.90
C TRP A 171 17.26 10.03 3.75
N SER A 172 18.50 9.95 3.28
CA SER A 172 19.63 10.70 3.80
C SER A 172 19.62 12.16 3.29
N ASP A 173 20.39 13.03 3.91
CA ASP A 173 20.52 14.42 3.47
C ASP A 173 21.14 14.50 2.06
N TYR A 174 22.07 13.62 1.75
CA TYR A 174 22.65 13.51 0.40
C TYR A 174 21.55 13.19 -0.65
N GLU A 175 20.66 12.26 -0.37
CA GLU A 175 19.57 11.90 -1.30
C GLU A 175 18.53 13.02 -1.44
N ILE A 176 18.24 13.72 -0.33
CA ILE A 176 17.38 14.90 -0.30
C ILE A 176 17.97 16.00 -1.19
N ASN A 177 19.23 16.37 -0.98
CA ASN A 177 19.90 17.40 -1.75
C ASN A 177 20.02 17.04 -3.22
N LYS A 178 20.43 15.80 -3.54
CA LYS A 178 20.55 15.32 -4.91
C LYS A 178 19.23 15.37 -5.68
N TYR A 179 18.11 15.03 -5.04
CA TYR A 179 16.80 15.15 -5.67
C TYR A 179 16.44 16.61 -5.93
N GLN A 180 16.74 17.48 -4.97
CA GLN A 180 16.46 18.90 -5.05
C GLN A 180 17.30 19.62 -6.11
N GLU A 181 18.55 19.26 -6.27
CA GLU A 181 19.45 19.79 -7.30
C GLU A 181 19.01 19.37 -8.71
N PHE A 182 18.52 18.15 -8.86
CA PHE A 182 18.11 17.62 -10.16
C PHE A 182 16.78 18.19 -10.66
N TRP A 183 15.80 18.40 -9.77
CA TRP A 183 14.49 18.91 -10.13
C TRP A 183 14.38 20.38 -9.75
N ALA A 184 14.27 21.25 -10.78
CA ALA A 184 14.12 22.69 -10.59
C ALA A 184 12.82 23.06 -9.87
N THR A 185 12.84 24.21 -9.18
CA THR A 185 11.66 24.86 -8.58
C THR A 185 10.57 25.07 -9.63
N GLY A 186 9.31 24.91 -9.24
CA GLY A 186 8.14 25.01 -10.12
C GLY A 186 7.87 23.74 -10.93
N THR A 187 8.67 22.67 -10.78
CA THR A 187 8.37 21.36 -11.37
C THR A 187 7.44 20.54 -10.50
N LYS A 188 6.59 19.71 -11.11
CA LYS A 188 5.72 18.77 -10.40
C LYS A 188 6.50 17.84 -9.46
N GLN A 189 7.66 17.41 -9.87
CA GLN A 189 8.56 16.55 -9.14
C GLN A 189 9.05 17.23 -7.86
N ARG A 190 9.46 18.49 -7.98
CA ARG A 190 9.93 19.29 -6.85
C ARG A 190 8.78 19.56 -5.87
N LEU A 191 7.63 20.00 -6.36
CA LEU A 191 6.45 20.23 -5.53
C LEU A 191 6.01 18.94 -4.79
N ALA A 192 5.96 17.80 -5.47
CA ALA A 192 5.62 16.51 -4.84
C ALA A 192 6.59 16.15 -3.72
N PHE A 193 7.88 16.39 -3.92
CA PHE A 193 8.92 16.14 -2.94
C PHE A 193 8.76 17.05 -1.69
N VAL A 194 8.60 18.34 -1.87
CA VAL A 194 8.47 19.28 -0.74
C VAL A 194 7.16 19.07 0.02
N LEU A 195 6.05 18.74 -0.67
CA LEU A 195 4.81 18.33 -0.01
C LEU A 195 5.03 17.11 0.89
N LEU A 196 5.72 16.07 0.40
CA LEU A 196 6.01 14.88 1.20
C LEU A 196 6.93 15.18 2.39
N LEU A 197 8.00 15.94 2.17
CA LEU A 197 9.03 16.20 3.16
C LEU A 197 8.54 17.16 4.26
N TYR A 198 7.99 18.32 3.89
CA TYR A 198 7.65 19.37 4.85
C TYR A 198 6.29 19.19 5.51
N THR A 199 5.40 18.39 4.95
CA THR A 199 4.17 18.00 5.67
C THR A 199 4.33 16.68 6.42
N GLY A 200 5.31 15.85 6.06
CA GLY A 200 5.49 14.53 6.63
C GLY A 200 4.30 13.58 6.40
N GLN A 201 3.42 13.86 5.42
CA GLN A 201 2.21 13.09 5.22
C GLN A 201 2.43 11.85 4.36
N ARG A 202 1.47 10.91 4.43
CA ARG A 202 1.49 9.71 3.58
C ARG A 202 1.17 10.09 2.14
N ARG A 203 1.72 9.34 1.17
CA ARG A 203 1.43 9.55 -0.25
C ARG A 203 -0.07 9.61 -0.58
N SER A 204 -0.91 8.83 0.14
CA SER A 204 -2.37 8.85 -0.03
C SER A 204 -3.02 10.17 0.35
N ASP A 205 -2.38 10.90 1.25
CA ASP A 205 -2.86 12.18 1.73
C ASP A 205 -2.31 13.30 0.84
N VAL A 206 -1.01 13.25 0.50
CA VAL A 206 -0.34 14.24 -0.36
C VAL A 206 -0.96 14.34 -1.77
N VAL A 207 -1.34 13.25 -2.39
CA VAL A 207 -1.97 13.29 -3.74
C VAL A 207 -3.35 13.95 -3.75
N ARG A 208 -3.92 14.22 -2.59
CA ARG A 208 -5.23 14.85 -2.42
C ARG A 208 -5.13 16.32 -1.99
N MET A 209 -3.94 16.77 -1.62
CA MET A 209 -3.72 18.17 -1.24
C MET A 209 -3.91 19.08 -2.44
N GLY A 210 -4.59 20.18 -2.23
CA GLY A 210 -4.87 21.18 -3.25
C GLY A 210 -4.82 22.62 -2.73
N PRO A 211 -5.00 23.59 -3.62
CA PRO A 211 -5.00 25.01 -3.23
C PRO A 211 -6.05 25.36 -2.16
N SER A 212 -7.21 24.70 -2.18
CA SER A 212 -8.29 24.90 -1.21
C SER A 212 -7.93 24.46 0.22
N ASP A 213 -6.91 23.61 0.37
CA ASP A 213 -6.44 23.17 1.68
C ASP A 213 -5.51 24.19 2.33
N VAL A 214 -5.04 25.20 1.60
CA VAL A 214 -4.11 26.23 2.09
C VAL A 214 -4.89 27.44 2.59
N SER A 215 -4.69 27.78 3.87
CA SER A 215 -5.35 28.95 4.47
C SER A 215 -4.55 29.45 5.68
N GLY A 216 -4.34 30.75 5.79
CA GLY A 216 -3.72 31.39 6.96
C GLY A 216 -2.31 30.90 7.29
N GLY A 217 -1.51 30.50 6.30
CA GLY A 217 -0.16 29.98 6.51
C GLY A 217 -0.12 28.48 6.92
N PHE A 218 -1.26 27.79 6.84
CA PHE A 218 -1.38 26.37 7.15
C PHE A 218 -1.89 25.58 5.95
N ILE A 219 -1.50 24.30 5.87
CA ILE A 219 -2.12 23.32 5.00
C ILE A 219 -2.95 22.34 5.83
N LYS A 220 -4.24 22.25 5.53
CA LYS A 220 -5.21 21.40 6.23
C LYS A 220 -5.20 20.00 5.64
N VAL A 221 -5.05 18.98 6.48
CA VAL A 221 -4.96 17.58 6.04
C VAL A 221 -5.90 16.71 6.84
N THR A 222 -6.79 15.99 6.16
CA THR A 222 -7.53 14.88 6.76
C THR A 222 -6.93 13.57 6.31
N GLN A 223 -6.22 12.88 7.22
CA GLN A 223 -5.52 11.63 6.90
C GLN A 223 -6.49 10.51 6.54
N GLN A 224 -6.36 9.94 5.33
CA GLN A 224 -7.24 8.86 4.84
C GLN A 224 -7.19 7.59 5.70
N LYS A 225 -5.99 7.24 6.20
CA LYS A 225 -5.80 6.00 6.99
C LYS A 225 -6.38 6.11 8.39
N THR A 226 -6.19 7.24 9.06
CA THR A 226 -6.46 7.41 10.49
C THR A 226 -7.67 8.28 10.81
N GLY A 227 -8.10 9.11 9.84
CA GLY A 227 -9.14 10.14 10.05
C GLY A 227 -8.65 11.36 10.85
N ALA A 228 -7.37 11.43 11.21
CA ALA A 228 -6.83 12.58 11.94
C ALA A 228 -6.90 13.84 11.06
N ARG A 229 -7.33 14.94 11.68
CA ARG A 229 -7.33 16.29 11.07
C ARG A 229 -6.13 17.06 11.62
N LEU A 230 -5.36 17.63 10.72
CA LEU A 230 -4.12 18.33 11.04
C LEU A 230 -4.11 19.68 10.32
N ASP A 231 -3.72 20.73 11.04
CA ASP A 231 -3.36 22.02 10.48
C ASP A 231 -1.82 22.14 10.58
N ILE A 232 -1.14 21.97 9.44
CA ILE A 232 0.33 21.90 9.38
C ILE A 232 0.84 23.26 8.92
N PRO A 233 1.70 23.95 9.71
CA PRO A 233 2.32 25.21 9.28
C PRO A 233 3.12 24.99 7.99
N ILE A 234 2.99 25.91 7.04
CA ILE A 234 3.67 25.83 5.76
C ILE A 234 5.12 26.31 5.94
N HIS A 235 6.07 25.40 5.76
CA HIS A 235 7.48 25.73 5.74
C HIS A 235 7.83 26.63 4.54
N ASN A 236 8.78 27.56 4.69
CA ASN A 236 9.14 28.52 3.65
C ASN A 236 9.47 27.89 2.30
N ALA A 237 10.21 26.76 2.30
CA ALA A 237 10.52 26.05 1.07
C ALA A 237 9.26 25.44 0.40
N LEU A 238 8.25 25.03 1.17
CA LEU A 238 6.98 24.59 0.62
C LEU A 238 6.15 25.78 0.09
N ALA A 239 6.16 26.91 0.76
CA ALA A 239 5.49 28.12 0.32
C ALA A 239 6.03 28.60 -1.03
N GLN A 240 7.36 28.61 -1.19
CA GLN A 240 8.03 28.97 -2.46
C GLN A 240 7.62 28.05 -3.60
N GLU A 241 7.54 26.75 -3.40
CA GLU A 241 7.12 25.80 -4.44
C GLU A 241 5.63 25.92 -4.77
N ILE A 242 4.76 26.16 -3.80
CA ILE A 242 3.35 26.42 -4.03
C ILE A 242 3.17 27.72 -4.84
N GLN A 243 3.93 28.76 -4.52
CA GLN A 243 3.88 30.03 -5.25
C GLN A 243 4.42 29.90 -6.68
N ALA A 244 5.49 29.13 -6.89
CA ALA A 244 6.08 28.88 -8.20
C ALA A 244 5.24 27.90 -9.04
N TRP A 245 4.29 27.18 -8.44
CA TRP A 245 3.44 26.22 -9.14
C TRP A 245 2.34 26.96 -9.90
N PRO A 246 2.21 26.73 -11.22
CA PRO A 246 1.20 27.42 -12.01
C PRO A 246 -0.21 27.04 -11.56
N SER A 247 -1.00 28.06 -11.23
CA SER A 247 -2.43 27.86 -10.93
C SER A 247 -3.16 27.51 -12.22
N ASN A 248 -3.51 26.25 -12.38
CA ASN A 248 -4.24 25.74 -13.55
C ASN A 248 -5.70 25.41 -13.24
N GLY A 249 -6.23 25.91 -12.11
CA GLY A 249 -7.60 25.61 -11.65
C GLY A 249 -7.84 24.17 -11.21
N ALA A 250 -6.77 23.37 -11.07
CA ALA A 250 -6.91 21.99 -10.63
C ALA A 250 -7.29 21.90 -9.16
N GLU A 251 -8.13 20.94 -8.82
CA GLU A 251 -8.56 20.64 -7.45
C GLU A 251 -7.38 20.22 -6.56
N THR A 252 -6.38 19.54 -7.12
CA THR A 252 -5.21 19.05 -6.40
C THR A 252 -3.91 19.61 -6.99
N PHE A 253 -2.89 19.82 -6.14
CA PHE A 253 -1.56 20.26 -6.57
C PHE A 253 -0.94 19.28 -7.57
N LEU A 254 -1.12 17.98 -7.34
CA LEU A 254 -0.45 16.93 -8.12
C LEU A 254 -1.42 16.30 -9.10
N THR A 255 -1.25 16.62 -10.37
CA THR A 255 -2.06 16.09 -11.46
C THR A 255 -1.24 15.27 -12.45
N THR A 256 -1.88 14.32 -13.12
CA THR A 256 -1.32 13.57 -14.27
C THR A 256 -1.10 14.49 -15.47
N ALA A 257 -0.49 13.97 -16.53
CA ALA A 257 -0.34 14.70 -17.80
C ALA A 257 -1.70 15.09 -18.44
N SER A 258 -2.78 14.35 -18.09
CA SER A 258 -4.14 14.65 -18.56
C SER A 258 -4.92 15.59 -17.61
N GLY A 259 -4.25 16.25 -16.65
CA GLY A 259 -4.87 17.19 -15.70
C GLY A 259 -5.70 16.56 -14.59
N LYS A 260 -5.80 15.22 -14.52
CA LYS A 260 -6.56 14.51 -13.48
C LYS A 260 -5.72 14.27 -12.23
N PRO A 261 -6.33 14.25 -11.02
CA PRO A 261 -5.63 13.85 -9.80
C PRO A 261 -4.95 12.49 -9.93
N PHE A 262 -3.79 12.33 -9.30
CA PHE A 262 -3.12 11.04 -9.27
C PHE A 262 -3.89 10.02 -8.45
N SER A 263 -3.97 8.78 -8.95
CA SER A 263 -4.23 7.65 -8.06
C SER A 263 -3.01 7.40 -7.17
N VAL A 264 -3.23 6.89 -5.94
CA VAL A 264 -2.15 6.61 -4.97
C VAL A 264 -1.04 5.71 -5.55
N ASN A 265 -1.42 4.71 -6.36
CA ASN A 265 -0.46 3.81 -6.99
C ASN A 265 0.20 4.43 -8.23
N GLY A 266 -0.54 5.21 -9.01
CA GLY A 266 0.00 5.96 -10.15
C GLY A 266 1.06 6.96 -9.68
N PHE A 267 0.78 7.70 -8.61
CA PHE A 267 1.75 8.60 -7.99
C PHE A 267 3.02 7.86 -7.53
N TYR A 268 2.86 6.72 -6.84
CA TYR A 268 4.03 5.94 -6.39
C TYR A 268 4.93 5.52 -7.55
N ASN A 269 4.36 5.06 -8.65
CA ASN A 269 5.13 4.63 -9.82
C ASN A 269 5.86 5.81 -10.49
N ASN A 270 5.17 6.95 -10.64
CA ASN A 270 5.79 8.16 -11.17
C ASN A 270 6.91 8.68 -10.25
N PHE A 271 6.67 8.69 -8.94
CA PHE A 271 7.66 9.14 -7.97
C PHE A 271 8.92 8.25 -7.99
N ALA A 272 8.74 6.94 -8.10
CA ALA A 272 9.86 6.01 -8.25
C ALA A 272 10.68 6.26 -9.54
N GLU A 273 9.99 6.57 -10.65
CA GLU A 273 10.63 6.98 -11.90
C GLU A 273 11.39 8.30 -11.74
N TRP A 274 10.82 9.28 -11.05
CA TRP A 274 11.49 10.56 -10.78
C TRP A 274 12.74 10.40 -9.92
N CYS A 275 12.70 9.52 -8.91
CA CYS A 275 13.89 9.16 -8.12
C CYS A 275 14.97 8.51 -8.99
N GLN A 276 14.59 7.60 -9.87
CA GLN A 276 15.53 6.94 -10.80
C GLN A 276 16.19 7.95 -11.76
N ARG A 277 15.41 8.88 -12.31
CA ARG A 277 15.92 9.94 -13.19
C ARG A 277 16.88 10.89 -12.48
N ALA A 278 16.66 11.17 -11.20
CA ALA A 278 17.57 11.93 -10.35
C ALA A 278 18.81 11.11 -9.91
N GLY A 279 18.97 9.88 -10.38
CA GLY A 279 20.12 9.02 -10.04
C GLY A 279 20.13 8.57 -8.58
N LEU A 280 18.96 8.47 -7.95
CA LEU A 280 18.84 7.99 -6.57
C LEU A 280 18.83 6.47 -6.50
N PRO A 281 19.30 5.87 -5.39
CA PRO A 281 19.33 4.43 -5.21
C PRO A 281 17.92 3.83 -5.15
N LYS A 282 17.81 2.54 -5.46
CA LYS A 282 16.57 1.78 -5.23
C LYS A 282 16.24 1.81 -3.74
N GLY A 283 14.97 2.10 -3.41
CA GLY A 283 14.51 2.20 -2.02
C GLY A 283 14.03 3.60 -1.63
N CYS A 284 14.50 4.64 -2.34
CA CYS A 284 13.94 5.99 -2.18
C CYS A 284 12.46 5.99 -2.55
N SER A 285 11.61 6.39 -1.61
CA SER A 285 10.16 6.29 -1.75
C SER A 285 9.44 7.41 -0.99
N PRO A 286 8.17 7.70 -1.31
CA PRO A 286 7.38 8.68 -0.55
C PRO A 286 7.30 8.38 0.95
N HIS A 287 7.28 7.10 1.34
CA HIS A 287 7.28 6.73 2.75
C HIS A 287 8.65 6.98 3.42
N GLY A 288 9.74 6.81 2.66
CA GLY A 288 11.08 7.16 3.11
C GLY A 288 11.23 8.65 3.41
N LEU A 289 10.59 9.54 2.61
CA LEU A 289 10.55 10.97 2.88
C LEU A 289 9.78 11.31 4.16
N ARG A 290 8.66 10.64 4.44
CA ARG A 290 7.95 10.82 5.72
C ARG A 290 8.81 10.40 6.91
N LYS A 291 9.65 9.37 6.77
CA LYS A 291 10.65 8.99 7.80
C LYS A 291 11.72 10.07 7.94
N ALA A 292 12.22 10.59 6.82
CA ALA A 292 13.18 11.69 6.82
C ALA A 292 12.59 12.95 7.46
N ALA A 293 11.33 13.30 7.20
CA ALA A 293 10.65 14.41 7.85
C ALA A 293 10.65 14.27 9.40
N ALA A 294 10.30 13.09 9.89
CA ALA A 294 10.34 12.83 11.34
C ALA A 294 11.78 12.88 11.91
N ARG A 295 12.78 12.38 11.15
CA ARG A 295 14.20 12.47 11.51
C ARG A 295 14.67 13.93 11.58
N LEU A 296 14.40 14.71 10.54
CA LEU A 296 14.81 16.12 10.48
C LEU A 296 14.19 16.95 11.63
N LEU A 297 12.92 16.70 11.95
CA LEU A 297 12.28 17.33 13.10
C LEU A 297 12.97 16.93 14.42
N ALA A 298 13.35 15.67 14.59
CA ALA A 298 14.07 15.21 15.77
C ALA A 298 15.49 15.83 15.85
N GLU A 299 16.21 15.90 14.73
CA GLU A 299 17.52 16.56 14.62
C GLU A 299 17.45 18.06 14.95
N ALA A 300 16.33 18.71 14.60
CA ALA A 300 16.04 20.08 14.99
C ALA A 300 15.62 20.24 16.47
N GLY A 301 15.64 19.16 17.27
CA GLY A 301 15.33 19.20 18.69
C GLY A 301 13.84 19.12 19.03
N CYS A 302 12.97 18.84 18.06
CA CYS A 302 11.54 18.69 18.33
C CYS A 302 11.25 17.47 19.22
N THR A 303 10.32 17.65 20.15
CA THR A 303 9.82 16.56 21.00
C THR A 303 9.01 15.54 20.19
N PRO A 304 8.86 14.30 20.68
CA PRO A 304 7.99 13.30 20.02
C PRO A 304 6.55 13.79 19.82
N HIS A 305 6.02 14.60 20.73
CA HIS A 305 4.69 15.21 20.59
C HIS A 305 4.60 16.23 19.45
N GLN A 306 5.62 17.09 19.30
CA GLN A 306 5.70 18.04 18.20
C GLN A 306 5.81 17.31 16.85
N ILE A 307 6.63 16.26 16.78
CA ILE A 307 6.75 15.41 15.58
C ILE A 307 5.42 14.73 15.26
N ALA A 308 4.72 14.20 16.28
CA ALA A 308 3.41 13.60 16.11
C ALA A 308 2.36 14.62 15.63
N ALA A 309 2.41 15.86 16.12
CA ALA A 309 1.50 16.93 15.70
C ALA A 309 1.64 17.25 14.20
N VAL A 310 2.86 17.27 13.65
CA VAL A 310 3.10 17.49 12.22
C VAL A 310 2.76 16.23 11.42
N THR A 311 3.25 15.07 11.82
CA THR A 311 3.14 13.85 11.03
C THR A 311 1.80 13.11 11.19
N GLY A 312 1.06 13.35 12.28
CA GLY A 312 -0.19 12.69 12.62
C GLY A 312 -0.02 11.22 13.00
N HIS A 313 1.06 10.87 13.69
CA HIS A 313 1.21 9.56 14.31
C HIS A 313 0.29 9.44 15.54
N LYS A 314 -0.42 8.32 15.67
CA LYS A 314 -1.36 8.11 16.78
C LYS A 314 -0.67 7.72 18.09
N THR A 315 0.50 7.09 18.00
CA THR A 315 1.25 6.61 19.16
C THR A 315 2.68 7.15 19.12
N LEU A 316 3.21 7.49 20.29
CA LEU A 316 4.60 7.94 20.41
C LEU A 316 5.60 6.85 20.01
N SER A 317 5.28 5.58 20.24
CA SER A 317 6.11 4.45 19.84
C SER A 317 6.32 4.35 18.30
N GLU A 318 5.39 4.90 17.48
CA GLU A 318 5.62 5.04 16.05
C GLU A 318 6.64 6.13 15.73
N VAL A 319 6.64 7.24 16.49
CA VAL A 319 7.59 8.35 16.35
C VAL A 319 8.97 7.92 16.84
N GLU A 320 9.06 7.31 18.00
CA GLU A 320 10.31 6.83 18.61
C GLU A 320 11.14 5.95 17.67
N ARG A 321 10.49 5.17 16.80
CA ARG A 321 11.20 4.36 15.79
C ARG A 321 12.03 5.22 14.81
N TYR A 322 11.64 6.46 14.59
CA TYR A 322 12.33 7.36 13.67
C TYR A 322 13.29 8.30 14.38
N THR A 323 13.06 8.56 15.67
CA THR A 323 13.82 9.52 16.46
C THR A 323 14.87 8.89 17.35
N ARG A 324 14.73 7.59 17.67
CA ARG A 324 15.58 6.90 18.66
C ARG A 324 17.09 7.11 18.46
N ALA A 325 17.60 7.02 17.23
CA ALA A 325 19.02 7.15 16.95
C ALA A 325 19.49 8.61 17.14
N VAL A 326 18.67 9.58 16.78
CA VAL A 326 18.92 11.02 16.91
C VAL A 326 18.89 11.41 18.39
N GLU A 327 17.84 10.99 19.10
CA GLU A 327 17.68 11.24 20.54
C GLU A 327 18.82 10.63 21.35
N GLN A 328 19.24 9.39 21.02
CA GLN A 328 20.36 8.73 21.70
C GLN A 328 21.64 9.56 21.55
N LYS A 329 21.98 10.00 20.33
CA LYS A 329 23.18 10.81 20.10
C LYS A 329 23.15 12.14 20.84
N ARG A 330 22.02 12.86 20.77
CA ARG A 330 21.81 14.14 21.45
C ARG A 330 21.90 13.98 22.96
N LEU A 331 21.17 13.04 23.53
CA LEU A 331 21.19 12.78 24.98
C LEU A 331 22.56 12.33 25.46
N ALA A 332 23.30 11.55 24.69
CA ALA A 332 24.67 11.17 25.03
C ALA A 332 25.61 12.39 25.04
N GLN A 333 25.51 13.29 24.06
CA GLN A 333 26.28 14.52 24.01
C GLN A 333 25.96 15.41 25.23
N GLU A 334 24.66 15.62 25.49
CA GLU A 334 24.21 16.41 26.65
C GLU A 334 24.67 15.80 27.99
N ALA A 335 24.66 14.48 28.10
CA ALA A 335 25.10 13.78 29.31
C ALA A 335 26.61 13.93 29.54
N ILE A 336 27.43 13.75 28.49
CA ILE A 336 28.90 13.94 28.59
C ILE A 336 29.25 15.38 28.94
N THR A 337 28.57 16.37 28.34
CA THR A 337 28.79 17.78 28.66
C THR A 337 28.51 18.10 30.13
N LYS A 338 27.66 17.34 30.83
CA LYS A 338 27.36 17.52 32.25
C LYS A 338 28.41 16.93 33.19
N ILE A 339 29.28 16.08 32.70
CA ILE A 339 30.31 15.42 33.54
C ILE A 339 31.62 16.18 33.51
N GLY A 340 31.84 17.02 32.55
CA GLY A 340 33.11 17.73 32.42
C GLY A 340 33.12 18.95 31.69
#